data_b2f1dd24dcdf0f6ac9bb51e9b0967330
#
_entry.id   b2f1dd24dcdf0f6ac9bb51e9b0967330
#
_cell.length_a   1.000
_cell.length_b   1.000
_cell.length_c   1.000
_cell.angle_alpha   90.00
_cell.angle_beta   90.00
_cell.angle_gamma   90.00
#
_symmetry.space_group_name_H-M   'P 1'
#
loop_
_entity.id
_entity.type
_entity.pdbx_description
1 polymer ?
#
loop_
_entity_poly.entity_id
_entity_poly.type
_entity_poly.pdbx_seq_one_letter_code
_entity_poly.pdbx_strand_id
1 'polypeptide(L)'
;DLYCKALQSGLFLFGAHPDVFAYNYHVWDDEAKACSKAIIECAASSGVALEINSNGMRKRKVKTAQGERYAYPILPFWQLASEYPVTVVTNSDAHKPSEIWAGLDKVVSFSQEAGITLADYTLQNGVVSLGT
;
A
#
# COMPACT_ATOMS: atom_id res chain seq x y z
N ASP A 1 9.60 9.10 8.95
CA ASP A 1 10.55 10.10 8.46
C ASP A 1 11.43 9.59 7.30
N LEU A 2 12.14 8.46 7.44
CA LEU A 2 12.97 7.90 6.34
C LEU A 2 12.14 7.50 5.12
N TYR A 3 10.96 6.94 5.33
CA TYR A 3 10.07 6.56 4.23
C TYR A 3 9.64 7.80 3.43
N CYS A 4 9.24 8.87 4.10
CA CYS A 4 8.90 10.14 3.44
C CYS A 4 10.07 10.74 2.68
N LYS A 5 11.29 10.69 3.23
CA LYS A 5 12.51 11.13 2.52
C LYS A 5 12.77 10.31 1.27
N ALA A 6 12.50 8.99 1.31
CA ALA A 6 12.60 8.15 0.13
C ALA A 6 11.58 8.55 -0.94
N LEU A 7 10.31 8.75 -0.58
CA LEU A 7 9.27 9.22 -1.51
C LEU A 7 9.64 10.56 -2.17
N GLN A 8 10.21 11.49 -1.39
CA GLN A 8 10.61 12.82 -1.87
C GLN A 8 11.91 12.84 -2.70
N SER A 9 12.64 11.73 -2.76
CA SER A 9 13.93 11.66 -3.46
C SER A 9 13.82 11.73 -4.98
N GLY A 10 12.63 11.45 -5.54
CA GLY A 10 12.42 11.34 -7.00
C GLY A 10 13.01 10.06 -7.63
N LEU A 11 13.47 9.11 -6.82
CA LEU A 11 14.10 7.88 -7.31
C LEU A 11 13.11 6.73 -7.50
N PHE A 12 11.90 6.84 -6.96
CA PHE A 12 10.94 5.74 -6.89
C PHE A 12 9.65 6.06 -7.64
N LEU A 13 9.13 5.11 -8.40
CA LEU A 13 7.83 5.18 -9.05
C LEU A 13 6.69 5.01 -8.04
N PHE A 14 6.90 4.16 -7.04
CA PHE A 14 5.95 3.95 -5.96
C PHE A 14 6.67 3.58 -4.66
N GLY A 15 6.00 3.80 -3.53
CA GLY A 15 6.41 3.34 -2.21
C GLY A 15 5.80 1.96 -1.92
N ALA A 16 6.67 0.96 -1.68
CA ALA A 16 6.24 -0.40 -1.38
C ALA A 16 5.68 -0.51 0.05
N HIS A 17 4.61 -1.30 0.22
CA HIS A 17 3.97 -1.68 1.50
C HIS A 17 4.05 -0.59 2.59
N PRO A 18 3.44 0.60 2.37
CA PRO A 18 3.57 1.75 3.28
C PRO A 18 3.03 1.47 4.69
N ASP A 19 2.16 0.50 4.83
CA ASP A 19 1.52 0.07 6.08
C ASP A 19 2.16 -1.16 6.72
N VAL A 20 3.38 -1.54 6.29
CA VAL A 20 4.12 -2.70 6.84
C VAL A 20 4.41 -2.56 8.34
N PHE A 21 4.44 -1.36 8.90
CA PHE A 21 4.60 -1.13 10.33
C PHE A 21 3.52 -1.85 11.15
N ALA A 22 2.32 -2.00 10.59
CA ALA A 22 1.19 -2.66 11.22
C ALA A 22 1.41 -4.18 11.45
N TYR A 23 2.45 -4.76 10.86
CA TYR A 23 2.83 -6.15 11.14
C TYR A 23 3.28 -6.34 12.59
N ASN A 24 3.92 -5.32 13.17
CA ASN A 24 4.39 -5.33 14.56
C ASN A 24 3.63 -4.34 15.46
N TYR A 25 2.82 -3.44 14.89
CA TYR A 25 1.99 -2.50 15.63
C TYR A 25 0.52 -2.81 15.41
N HIS A 26 -0.11 -3.46 16.39
CA HIS A 26 -1.40 -4.12 16.19
C HIS A 26 -2.61 -3.25 16.50
N VAL A 27 -2.39 -2.04 17.00
CA VAL A 27 -3.45 -1.10 17.40
C VAL A 27 -3.60 -0.02 16.35
N TRP A 28 -4.84 0.36 16.07
CA TRP A 28 -5.16 1.53 15.24
C TRP A 28 -5.56 2.70 16.14
N ASP A 29 -4.58 3.34 16.71
CA ASP A 29 -4.70 4.49 17.60
C ASP A 29 -4.28 5.81 16.91
N ASP A 30 -4.19 6.89 17.68
CA ASP A 30 -3.82 8.19 17.15
C ASP A 30 -2.38 8.23 16.61
N GLU A 31 -1.47 7.43 17.17
CA GLU A 31 -0.09 7.29 16.68
C GLU A 31 -0.08 6.61 15.30
N ALA A 32 -0.78 5.49 15.15
CA ALA A 32 -0.92 4.79 13.87
C ALA A 32 -1.56 5.68 12.81
N LYS A 33 -2.60 6.44 13.17
CA LYS A 33 -3.25 7.41 12.26
C LYS A 33 -2.31 8.53 11.85
N ALA A 34 -1.58 9.12 12.80
CA ALA A 34 -0.64 10.20 12.52
C ALA A 34 0.50 9.73 11.59
N CYS A 35 1.06 8.54 11.85
CA CYS A 35 2.07 7.92 11.01
C CYS A 35 1.52 7.68 9.58
N SER A 36 0.34 7.09 9.47
CA SER A 36 -0.32 6.81 8.19
C SER A 36 -0.59 8.09 7.40
N LYS A 37 -1.15 9.09 8.06
CA LYS A 37 -1.43 10.39 7.45
C LYS A 37 -0.17 11.03 6.90
N ALA A 38 0.93 11.05 7.67
CA ALA A 38 2.19 11.61 7.23
C ALA A 38 2.74 10.91 5.98
N ILE A 39 2.64 9.58 5.89
CA ILE A 39 3.05 8.81 4.72
C ILE A 39 2.18 9.15 3.50
N ILE A 40 0.86 9.16 3.68
CA ILE A 40 -0.11 9.42 2.61
C ILE A 40 0.04 10.85 2.07
N GLU A 41 0.13 11.86 2.94
CA GLU A 41 0.34 13.26 2.55
C GLU A 41 1.68 13.45 1.83
N CYS A 42 2.71 12.77 2.28
CA CYS A 42 4.02 12.80 1.63
C CYS A 42 3.95 12.19 0.22
N ALA A 43 3.30 11.06 0.05
CA ALA A 43 3.11 10.41 -1.25
C ALA A 43 2.30 11.31 -2.20
N ALA A 44 1.17 11.85 -1.73
CA ALA A 44 0.31 12.74 -2.51
C ALA A 44 1.06 14.02 -2.96
N SER A 45 1.82 14.64 -2.06
CA SER A 45 2.58 15.86 -2.37
C SER A 45 3.79 15.63 -3.28
N SER A 46 4.37 14.43 -3.24
CA SER A 46 5.52 14.04 -4.08
C SER A 46 5.09 13.46 -5.43
N GLY A 47 3.79 13.16 -5.63
CA GLY A 47 3.30 12.48 -6.83
C GLY A 47 3.78 11.03 -6.96
N VAL A 48 4.22 10.41 -5.87
CA VAL A 48 4.69 9.01 -5.83
C VAL A 48 3.53 8.12 -5.41
N ALA A 49 3.28 7.06 -6.16
CA ALA A 49 2.22 6.11 -5.83
C ALA A 49 2.53 5.31 -4.55
N LEU A 50 1.49 4.78 -3.92
CA LEU A 50 1.59 3.82 -2.82
C LEU A 50 1.11 2.44 -3.27
N GLU A 51 1.73 1.39 -2.74
CA GLU A 51 1.46 0.02 -3.14
C GLU A 51 0.60 -0.73 -2.11
N ILE A 52 -0.56 -1.25 -2.55
CA ILE A 52 -1.24 -2.34 -1.83
C ILE A 52 -0.51 -3.63 -2.16
N ASN A 53 0.21 -4.17 -1.19
CA ASN A 53 1.09 -5.31 -1.38
C ASN A 53 0.40 -6.62 -0.99
N SER A 54 0.29 -7.57 -1.94
CA SER A 54 -0.41 -8.83 -1.68
C SER A 54 0.41 -9.86 -0.90
N ASN A 55 1.72 -9.67 -0.74
CA ASN A 55 2.54 -10.59 0.06
C ASN A 55 2.10 -10.60 1.53
N GLY A 56 1.73 -9.45 2.09
CA GLY A 56 1.20 -9.37 3.44
C GLY A 56 -0.08 -10.17 3.67
N MET A 57 -0.89 -10.33 2.62
CA MET A 57 -2.10 -11.17 2.67
C MET A 57 -1.79 -12.68 2.71
N ARG A 58 -0.59 -13.07 2.30
CA ARG A 58 -0.10 -14.46 2.33
C ARG A 58 0.63 -14.81 3.61
N LYS A 59 0.95 -13.80 4.43
CA LYS A 59 1.58 -14.01 5.74
C LYS A 59 0.56 -14.49 6.79
N ARG A 60 1.06 -14.95 7.92
CA ARG A 60 0.22 -15.28 9.07
C ARG A 60 -0.59 -14.05 9.48
N LYS A 61 -1.89 -14.25 9.68
CA LYS A 61 -2.77 -13.19 10.18
C LYS A 61 -2.34 -12.70 11.56
N VAL A 62 -2.56 -11.42 11.80
CA VAL A 62 -2.31 -10.74 13.07
C VAL A 62 -3.59 -10.74 13.90
N LYS A 63 -3.48 -11.13 15.17
CA LYS A 63 -4.57 -11.03 16.14
C LYS A 63 -4.59 -9.63 16.74
N THR A 64 -5.74 -9.01 16.73
CA THR A 64 -6.00 -7.69 17.33
C THR A 64 -7.19 -7.76 18.28
N ALA A 65 -7.44 -6.69 19.02
CA ALA A 65 -8.63 -6.61 19.87
C ALA A 65 -9.95 -6.67 19.08
N GLN A 66 -9.93 -6.32 17.78
CA GLN A 66 -11.09 -6.34 16.89
C GLN A 66 -11.21 -7.65 16.07
N GLY A 67 -10.31 -8.61 16.28
CA GLY A 67 -10.28 -9.87 15.56
C GLY A 67 -9.00 -10.07 14.76
N GLU A 68 -9.02 -11.01 13.81
CA GLU A 68 -7.87 -11.29 12.95
C GLU A 68 -7.90 -10.45 11.67
N ARG A 69 -6.73 -9.92 11.27
CA ARG A 69 -6.55 -9.20 10.02
C ARG A 69 -5.30 -9.66 9.27
N TYR A 70 -5.14 -9.22 8.04
CA TYR A 70 -3.87 -9.38 7.33
C TYR A 70 -2.73 -8.68 8.08
N ALA A 71 -1.51 -9.17 7.89
CA ALA A 71 -0.31 -8.50 8.41
C ALA A 71 -0.21 -7.08 7.87
N TYR A 72 -0.32 -6.95 6.58
CA TYR A 72 -0.61 -5.82 5.72
C TYR A 72 -1.25 -6.38 4.43
N PRO A 73 -1.96 -5.61 3.61
CA PRO A 73 -2.46 -4.27 3.89
C PRO A 73 -3.47 -4.25 5.02
N ILE A 74 -3.58 -3.10 5.70
CA ILE A 74 -4.58 -2.89 6.75
C ILE A 74 -5.67 -1.93 6.30
N LEU A 75 -6.91 -2.33 6.47
CA LEU A 75 -8.06 -1.59 5.97
C LEU A 75 -8.12 -0.12 6.44
N PRO A 76 -7.88 0.22 7.72
CA PRO A 76 -7.95 1.61 8.16
C PRO A 76 -6.94 2.55 7.51
N PHE A 77 -5.73 2.06 7.17
CA PHE A 77 -4.73 2.84 6.43
C PHE A 77 -5.26 3.22 5.03
N TRP A 78 -5.81 2.24 4.33
CA TRP A 78 -6.24 2.43 2.95
C TRP A 78 -7.56 3.18 2.84
N GLN A 79 -8.46 3.04 3.82
CA GLN A 79 -9.62 3.92 3.95
C GLN A 79 -9.21 5.37 4.16
N LEU A 80 -8.21 5.63 5.01
CA LEU A 80 -7.65 6.97 5.16
C LEU A 80 -7.02 7.46 3.84
N ALA A 81 -6.27 6.60 3.14
CA ALA A 81 -5.65 6.95 1.87
C ALA A 81 -6.68 7.32 0.79
N SER A 82 -7.88 6.73 0.80
CA SER A 82 -8.94 7.05 -0.15
C SER A 82 -9.46 8.49 -0.06
N GLU A 83 -9.19 9.18 1.05
CA GLU A 83 -9.55 10.60 1.27
C GLU A 83 -8.53 11.58 0.65
N TYR A 84 -7.41 11.07 0.10
CA TYR A 84 -6.30 11.87 -0.43
C TYR A 84 -6.09 11.62 -1.92
N PRO A 85 -5.56 12.59 -2.66
CA PRO A 85 -5.25 12.44 -4.08
C PRO A 85 -3.95 11.65 -4.29
N VAL A 86 -3.88 10.43 -3.77
CA VAL A 86 -2.74 9.53 -3.92
C VAL A 86 -3.03 8.45 -4.96
N THR A 87 -2.09 8.23 -5.86
CA THR A 87 -2.15 7.11 -6.81
C THR A 87 -1.83 5.81 -6.09
N VAL A 88 -2.63 4.78 -6.34
CA VAL A 88 -2.45 3.47 -5.69
C VAL A 88 -2.25 2.39 -6.73
N VAL A 89 -1.19 1.61 -6.55
CA VAL A 89 -0.84 0.45 -7.38
C VAL A 89 -0.87 -0.82 -6.55
N THR A 90 -0.78 -1.97 -7.21
CA THR A 90 -0.64 -3.27 -6.53
C THR A 90 0.44 -4.12 -7.16
N ASN A 91 1.12 -4.88 -6.32
CA ASN A 91 2.06 -5.91 -6.73
C ASN A 91 1.96 -7.14 -5.82
N SER A 92 2.44 -8.25 -6.36
CA SER A 92 2.48 -9.52 -5.61
C SER A 92 3.65 -9.60 -4.63
N ASP A 93 4.70 -8.79 -4.82
CA ASP A 93 5.95 -8.89 -4.07
C ASP A 93 6.47 -10.34 -4.10
N ALA A 94 6.56 -10.88 -5.33
CA ALA A 94 6.93 -12.25 -5.58
C ALA A 94 8.40 -12.51 -5.26
N HIS A 95 8.67 -13.53 -4.44
CA HIS A 95 10.03 -13.99 -4.12
C HIS A 95 10.42 -15.25 -4.91
N LYS A 96 9.47 -15.78 -5.68
CA LYS A 96 9.65 -16.93 -6.59
C LYS A 96 8.65 -16.85 -7.76
N PRO A 97 8.93 -17.48 -8.90
CA PRO A 97 8.11 -17.36 -10.12
C PRO A 97 6.63 -17.72 -9.91
N SER A 98 6.33 -18.69 -9.06
CA SER A 98 4.95 -19.11 -8.77
C SER A 98 4.12 -18.07 -8.00
N GLU A 99 4.73 -17.00 -7.53
CA GLU A 99 4.06 -15.95 -6.75
C GLU A 99 3.72 -14.69 -7.55
N ILE A 100 4.09 -14.62 -8.84
CA ILE A 100 3.92 -13.41 -9.66
C ILE A 100 2.47 -12.88 -9.64
N TRP A 101 1.48 -13.75 -9.63
CA TRP A 101 0.06 -13.40 -9.58
C TRP A 101 -0.61 -13.67 -8.22
N ALA A 102 0.18 -14.08 -7.22
CA ALA A 102 -0.37 -14.56 -5.97
C ALA A 102 -1.06 -13.45 -5.17
N GLY A 103 -2.35 -13.63 -4.88
CA GLY A 103 -3.15 -12.75 -4.03
C GLY A 103 -3.65 -11.47 -4.70
N LEU A 104 -3.43 -11.27 -5.99
CA LEU A 104 -3.91 -10.07 -6.68
C LEU A 104 -5.44 -10.01 -6.76
N ASP A 105 -6.12 -11.15 -6.84
CA ASP A 105 -7.58 -11.26 -6.73
C ASP A 105 -8.11 -10.72 -5.39
N LYS A 106 -7.40 -11.02 -4.30
CA LYS A 106 -7.73 -10.51 -2.96
C LYS A 106 -7.50 -9.01 -2.84
N VAL A 107 -6.44 -8.49 -3.49
CA VAL A 107 -6.17 -7.04 -3.51
C VAL A 107 -7.29 -6.29 -4.18
N VAL A 108 -7.83 -6.79 -5.29
CA VAL A 108 -8.98 -6.14 -5.97
C VAL A 108 -10.18 -6.03 -5.04
N SER A 109 -10.55 -7.11 -4.35
CA SER A 109 -11.65 -7.08 -3.37
C SER A 109 -11.35 -6.13 -2.21
N PHE A 110 -10.12 -6.14 -1.70
CA PHE A 110 -9.67 -5.27 -0.62
C PHE A 110 -9.68 -3.79 -1.03
N SER A 111 -9.21 -3.46 -2.24
CA SER A 111 -9.21 -2.08 -2.72
C SER A 111 -10.62 -1.51 -2.83
N GLN A 112 -11.58 -2.33 -3.29
CA GLN A 112 -12.99 -1.96 -3.34
C GLN A 112 -13.56 -1.67 -1.93
N GLU A 113 -13.26 -2.52 -0.94
CA GLU A 113 -13.65 -2.33 0.45
C GLU A 113 -13.04 -1.06 1.06
N ALA A 114 -11.81 -0.73 0.66
CA ALA A 114 -11.12 0.48 1.10
C ALA A 114 -11.53 1.75 0.36
N GLY A 115 -12.35 1.66 -0.70
CA GLY A 115 -12.72 2.81 -1.54
C GLY A 115 -11.58 3.29 -2.45
N ILE A 116 -10.63 2.40 -2.80
CA ILE A 116 -9.46 2.70 -3.61
C ILE A 116 -9.68 2.25 -5.07
N THR A 117 -9.39 3.14 -6.02
CA THR A 117 -9.22 2.78 -7.43
C THR A 117 -7.74 2.51 -7.70
N LEU A 118 -7.45 1.31 -8.20
CA LEU A 118 -6.08 0.93 -8.58
C LEU A 118 -5.70 1.55 -9.92
N ALA A 119 -4.47 2.05 -10.01
CA ALA A 119 -3.88 2.53 -11.25
C ALA A 119 -3.21 1.37 -12.01
N ASP A 120 -3.23 1.48 -13.34
CA ASP A 120 -2.54 0.56 -14.23
C ASP A 120 -1.12 1.02 -14.55
N TYR A 121 -0.23 0.07 -14.79
CA TYR A 121 1.09 0.33 -15.35
C TYR A 121 0.99 0.39 -16.87
N THR A 122 1.53 1.45 -17.45
CA THR A 122 1.69 1.57 -18.91
C THR A 122 3.16 1.69 -19.27
N LEU A 123 3.57 1.00 -20.32
CA LEU A 123 4.93 1.07 -20.88
C LEU A 123 4.86 1.69 -22.26
N GLN A 124 5.43 2.89 -22.42
CA GLN A 124 5.54 3.56 -23.71
C GLN A 124 6.98 3.98 -23.95
N ASN A 125 7.55 3.59 -25.10
CA ASN A 125 8.92 3.94 -25.47
C ASN A 125 9.98 3.64 -24.40
N GLY A 126 9.82 2.55 -23.65
CA GLY A 126 10.74 2.16 -22.57
C GLY A 126 10.52 2.93 -21.26
N VAL A 127 9.52 3.80 -21.19
CA VAL A 127 9.18 4.54 -19.97
C VAL A 127 7.91 3.94 -19.34
N VAL A 128 8.01 3.60 -18.06
CA VAL A 128 6.85 3.16 -17.26
C VAL A 128 6.15 4.38 -16.71
N SER A 129 4.83 4.45 -16.90
CA SER A 129 3.96 5.45 -16.28
C SER A 129 2.77 4.78 -15.61
N LEU A 130 2.15 5.49 -14.68
CA LEU A 130 0.94 5.06 -13.98
C LEU A 130 -0.24 5.89 -14.48
N GLY A 131 -1.35 5.20 -14.79
CA GLY A 131 -2.59 5.83 -15.21
C GLY A 131 -3.79 5.19 -14.53
N THR A 132 -4.81 5.97 -14.33
CA THR A 132 -6.14 5.51 -13.86
C THR A 132 -7.07 5.26 -15.03
#